data_ea2487d0c41675ca20fa6251d2bdfd34
#
_entry.id   ea2487d0c41675ca20fa6251d2bdfd34
#
_cell.length_a   1.000
_cell.length_b   1.000
_cell.length_c   1.000
_cell.angle_alpha   90.00
_cell.angle_beta   90.00
_cell.angle_gamma   90.00
#
_symmetry.space_group_name_H-M   'P 1'
#
loop_
_entity.id
_entity.type
_entity.pdbx_description
1 polymer ?
#
loop_
_entity_poly.entity_id
_entity_poly.type
_entity_poly.pdbx_seq_one_letter_code
_entity_poly.pdbx_strand_id
1 'polypeptide(L)'
;MRTLLGVSLCALAVASFAVPFSPSLAQAGISTNPAPLETTGYSSAVEALSKYEVDSSRLALTRSQTQATRAFAQQMIDHHGRVKSDQKAVGGPDAGSALEGPLSEMLNSLENVPSAEFNAAYKRGQIAAHEEALKVHGAYAARGSELAERAKAQAAMPVIQKHLDAAHNLPSA
;
A
#
# COMPACT_ATOMS: atom_id res chain seq x y z
N MET A 1 60.92 -69.48 11.50
CA MET A 1 59.60 -69.18 10.92
C MET A 1 58.99 -68.08 11.69
N ARG A 2 59.06 -66.85 11.24
CA ARG A 2 58.32 -65.71 11.73
C ARG A 2 58.18 -64.72 10.59
N THR A 3 56.99 -64.63 10.04
CA THR A 3 56.58 -63.76 8.99
C THR A 3 56.33 -62.35 9.57
N LEU A 4 56.99 -61.35 9.00
CA LEU A 4 56.76 -59.92 9.29
C LEU A 4 55.74 -59.34 8.28
N LEU A 5 54.58 -58.92 8.79
CA LEU A 5 53.60 -58.20 8.02
C LEU A 5 54.04 -56.73 7.87
N GLY A 6 54.16 -56.25 6.62
CA GLY A 6 54.40 -54.84 6.28
C GLY A 6 53.14 -54.05 6.41
N VAL A 7 53.22 -52.94 7.15
CA VAL A 7 52.16 -51.97 7.27
C VAL A 7 52.36 -50.86 6.19
N SER A 8 51.46 -50.84 5.21
CA SER A 8 51.48 -49.82 4.16
C SER A 8 50.82 -48.57 4.67
N LEU A 9 51.56 -47.47 4.75
CA LEU A 9 51.08 -46.15 5.16
C LEU A 9 50.46 -45.44 3.95
N CYS A 10 49.13 -45.37 3.92
CA CYS A 10 48.41 -44.61 2.90
C CYS A 10 48.40 -43.13 3.27
N ALA A 11 49.12 -42.29 2.54
CA ALA A 11 49.11 -40.86 2.69
C ALA A 11 47.82 -40.28 2.05
N LEU A 12 46.91 -39.74 2.87
CA LEU A 12 45.75 -38.99 2.41
C LEU A 12 46.22 -37.58 1.98
N ALA A 13 46.18 -37.30 0.68
CA ALA A 13 46.37 -35.99 0.14
C ALA A 13 45.06 -35.16 0.36
N VAL A 14 45.12 -34.16 1.22
CA VAL A 14 44.03 -33.19 1.42
C VAL A 14 44.09 -32.19 0.27
N ALA A 15 43.18 -32.33 -0.69
CA ALA A 15 43.00 -31.32 -1.74
C ALA A 15 42.29 -30.13 -1.15
N SER A 16 43.02 -29.02 -0.95
CA SER A 16 42.43 -27.72 -0.61
C SER A 16 41.68 -27.15 -1.82
N PHE A 17 40.36 -27.25 -1.81
CA PHE A 17 39.52 -26.53 -2.75
C PHE A 17 39.52 -25.05 -2.38
N ALA A 18 40.25 -24.24 -3.12
CA ALA A 18 40.10 -22.78 -3.09
C ALA A 18 38.73 -22.42 -3.71
N VAL A 19 37.79 -21.99 -2.86
CA VAL A 19 36.52 -21.45 -3.32
C VAL A 19 36.82 -20.13 -4.02
N PRO A 20 36.44 -19.92 -5.29
CA PRO A 20 36.68 -18.65 -5.95
C PRO A 20 35.86 -17.58 -5.23
N PHE A 21 36.54 -16.54 -4.78
CA PHE A 21 35.94 -15.34 -4.21
C PHE A 21 35.11 -14.64 -5.30
N SER A 22 33.77 -14.77 -5.22
CA SER A 22 32.87 -14.05 -6.10
C SER A 22 32.92 -12.58 -5.71
N PRO A 23 33.22 -11.65 -6.66
CA PRO A 23 33.20 -10.21 -6.36
C PRO A 23 31.79 -9.81 -5.89
N SER A 24 31.72 -9.08 -4.78
CA SER A 24 30.48 -8.51 -4.25
C SER A 24 29.80 -7.65 -5.31
N LEU A 25 28.50 -7.69 -5.41
CA LEU A 25 27.69 -6.84 -6.31
C LEU A 25 28.02 -5.34 -6.19
N ALA A 26 28.49 -4.91 -5.02
CA ALA A 26 28.97 -3.55 -4.77
C ALA A 26 30.19 -3.17 -5.66
N GLN A 27 31.01 -4.14 -6.07
CA GLN A 27 32.16 -3.91 -6.94
C GLN A 27 31.80 -3.81 -8.43
N ALA A 28 30.60 -4.28 -8.80
CA ALA A 28 30.10 -4.19 -10.17
C ALA A 28 29.42 -2.84 -10.51
N GLY A 29 29.42 -1.87 -9.59
CA GLY A 29 28.79 -0.56 -9.79
C GLY A 29 27.26 -0.61 -9.89
N ILE A 30 26.64 -1.74 -9.50
CA ILE A 30 25.18 -1.87 -9.47
C ILE A 30 24.67 -1.11 -8.26
N SER A 31 23.88 -0.07 -8.50
CA SER A 31 23.18 0.65 -7.43
C SER A 31 22.22 -0.29 -6.76
N THR A 32 22.38 -0.50 -5.44
CA THR A 32 21.45 -1.26 -4.61
C THR A 32 20.23 -0.43 -4.20
N ASN A 33 20.19 0.85 -4.57
CA ASN A 33 19.07 1.71 -4.28
C ASN A 33 17.98 1.48 -5.33
N PRO A 34 16.75 1.11 -4.95
CA PRO A 34 15.68 0.92 -5.91
C PRO A 34 15.38 2.23 -6.66
N ALA A 35 14.99 2.11 -7.93
CA ALA A 35 14.62 3.26 -8.74
C ALA A 35 13.56 4.14 -8.03
N PRO A 36 13.58 5.47 -8.24
CA PRO A 36 12.53 6.35 -7.75
C PRO A 36 11.16 5.91 -8.26
N LEU A 37 10.10 6.18 -7.47
CA LEU A 37 8.72 5.92 -7.86
C LEU A 37 8.21 7.07 -8.73
N GLU A 38 7.62 6.74 -9.86
CA GLU A 38 7.08 7.73 -10.78
C GLU A 38 5.82 8.41 -10.23
N THR A 39 5.75 9.74 -10.39
CA THR A 39 4.64 10.57 -9.91
C THR A 39 3.31 10.17 -10.52
N THR A 40 3.27 9.78 -11.79
CA THR A 40 2.03 9.36 -12.47
C THR A 40 1.41 8.13 -11.84
N GLY A 41 2.20 7.09 -11.54
CA GLY A 41 1.71 5.89 -10.87
C GLY A 41 1.21 6.18 -9.45
N TYR A 42 1.94 7.02 -8.71
CA TYR A 42 1.52 7.49 -7.39
C TYR A 42 0.19 8.25 -7.45
N SER A 43 0.07 9.24 -8.33
CA SER A 43 -1.14 10.05 -8.47
C SER A 43 -2.36 9.21 -8.85
N SER A 44 -2.21 8.26 -9.77
CA SER A 44 -3.28 7.34 -10.17
C SER A 44 -3.74 6.45 -9.00
N ALA A 45 -2.79 5.94 -8.19
CA ALA A 45 -3.13 5.13 -7.02
C ALA A 45 -3.88 5.94 -5.95
N VAL A 46 -3.41 7.16 -5.66
CA VAL A 46 -4.08 8.08 -4.71
C VAL A 46 -5.49 8.44 -5.20
N GLU A 47 -5.66 8.72 -6.49
CA GLU A 47 -6.95 9.02 -7.09
C GLU A 47 -7.93 7.85 -6.98
N ALA A 48 -7.50 6.63 -7.31
CA ALA A 48 -8.32 5.44 -7.21
C ALA A 48 -8.78 5.15 -5.77
N LEU A 49 -7.88 5.27 -4.79
CA LEU A 49 -8.19 5.11 -3.37
C LEU A 49 -9.20 6.18 -2.91
N SER A 50 -8.94 7.45 -3.21
CA SER A 50 -9.86 8.55 -2.89
C SER A 50 -11.25 8.36 -3.51
N LYS A 51 -11.30 7.88 -4.75
CA LYS A 51 -12.58 7.58 -5.41
C LYS A 51 -13.33 6.46 -4.69
N TYR A 52 -12.66 5.37 -4.34
CA TYR A 52 -13.29 4.29 -3.58
C TYR A 52 -13.84 4.80 -2.24
N GLU A 53 -13.07 5.58 -1.50
CA GLU A 53 -13.48 6.13 -0.20
C GLU A 53 -14.72 7.02 -0.32
N VAL A 54 -14.79 7.85 -1.36
CA VAL A 54 -15.95 8.70 -1.64
C VAL A 54 -17.17 7.90 -2.07
N ASP A 55 -17.02 6.97 -3.03
CA ASP A 55 -18.15 6.23 -3.59
C ASP A 55 -18.76 5.27 -2.55
N SER A 56 -17.92 4.55 -1.79
CA SER A 56 -18.37 3.73 -0.66
C SER A 56 -19.02 4.56 0.44
N SER A 57 -18.55 5.79 0.69
CA SER A 57 -19.15 6.70 1.65
C SER A 57 -20.52 7.23 1.19
N ARG A 58 -20.71 7.47 -0.10
CA ARG A 58 -22.04 7.78 -0.66
C ARG A 58 -23.04 6.64 -0.41
N LEU A 59 -22.60 5.39 -0.62
CA LEU A 59 -23.42 4.23 -0.27
C LEU A 59 -23.74 4.20 1.23
N ALA A 60 -22.77 4.51 2.09
CA ALA A 60 -23.01 4.55 3.54
C ALA A 60 -24.03 5.61 3.94
N LEU A 61 -24.08 6.76 3.29
CA LEU A 61 -25.11 7.77 3.53
C LEU A 61 -26.52 7.30 3.15
N THR A 62 -26.65 6.38 2.20
CA THR A 62 -27.97 5.85 1.76
C THR A 62 -28.37 4.59 2.51
N ARG A 63 -27.42 3.73 2.86
CA ARG A 63 -27.71 2.38 3.39
C ARG A 63 -27.58 2.26 4.90
N SER A 64 -26.64 3.01 5.53
CA SER A 64 -26.45 2.93 6.98
C SER A 64 -27.51 3.75 7.75
N GLN A 65 -28.05 3.16 8.80
CA GLN A 65 -28.88 3.86 9.78
C GLN A 65 -28.08 4.34 11.00
N THR A 66 -26.82 3.95 11.09
CA THR A 66 -25.96 4.27 12.23
C THR A 66 -25.38 5.68 12.07
N GLN A 67 -25.66 6.56 13.04
CA GLN A 67 -25.22 7.97 13.00
C GLN A 67 -23.69 8.10 12.88
N ALA A 68 -22.93 7.29 13.61
CA ALA A 68 -21.46 7.32 13.57
C ALA A 68 -20.92 6.97 12.18
N THR A 69 -21.47 5.93 11.52
CA THR A 69 -21.10 5.53 10.16
C THR A 69 -21.43 6.65 9.15
N ARG A 70 -22.62 7.25 9.27
CA ARG A 70 -23.03 8.35 8.38
C ARG A 70 -22.17 9.61 8.57
N ALA A 71 -21.82 9.94 9.82
CA ALA A 71 -20.96 11.08 10.13
C ALA A 71 -19.54 10.90 9.54
N PHE A 72 -18.96 9.70 9.69
CA PHE A 72 -17.68 9.36 9.09
C PHE A 72 -17.75 9.40 7.55
N ALA A 73 -18.80 8.85 6.96
CA ALA A 73 -19.00 8.87 5.51
C ALA A 73 -19.08 10.31 4.97
N GLN A 74 -19.81 11.20 5.65
CA GLN A 74 -19.86 12.62 5.27
C GLN A 74 -18.49 13.27 5.38
N GLN A 75 -17.75 12.99 6.45
CA GLN A 75 -16.37 13.50 6.60
C GLN A 75 -15.45 13.06 5.45
N MET A 76 -15.53 11.83 4.98
CA MET A 76 -14.76 11.34 3.83
C MET A 76 -15.11 12.11 2.57
N ILE A 77 -16.40 12.25 2.26
CA ILE A 77 -16.87 13.01 1.09
C ILE A 77 -16.37 14.46 1.13
N ASP A 78 -16.52 15.13 2.26
CA ASP A 78 -16.13 16.54 2.41
C ASP A 78 -14.63 16.73 2.31
N HIS A 79 -13.84 15.84 2.90
CA HIS A 79 -12.38 15.93 2.87
C HIS A 79 -11.84 15.68 1.45
N HIS A 80 -12.25 14.61 0.82
CA HIS A 80 -11.79 14.28 -0.54
C HIS A 80 -12.35 15.24 -1.60
N GLY A 81 -13.54 15.80 -1.36
CA GLY A 81 -14.10 16.87 -2.20
C GLY A 81 -13.24 18.14 -2.19
N ARG A 82 -12.71 18.55 -1.02
CA ARG A 82 -11.79 19.69 -0.92
C ARG A 82 -10.45 19.41 -1.59
N VAL A 83 -9.85 18.25 -1.33
CA VAL A 83 -8.58 17.86 -1.97
C VAL A 83 -8.70 17.88 -3.49
N LYS A 84 -9.80 17.35 -4.04
CA LYS A 84 -10.07 17.37 -5.48
C LYS A 84 -10.22 18.79 -6.05
N SER A 85 -10.92 19.69 -5.34
CA SER A 85 -11.06 21.09 -5.77
C SER A 85 -9.72 21.82 -5.81
N ASP A 86 -8.87 21.57 -4.83
CA ASP A 86 -7.54 22.17 -4.75
C ASP A 86 -6.62 21.64 -5.86
N GLN A 87 -6.68 20.33 -6.17
CA GLN A 87 -5.95 19.73 -7.29
C GLN A 87 -6.41 20.27 -8.65
N LYS A 88 -7.72 20.43 -8.85
CA LYS A 88 -8.27 21.01 -10.09
C LYS A 88 -7.85 22.45 -10.28
N ALA A 89 -7.78 23.24 -9.20
CA ALA A 89 -7.33 24.63 -9.24
C ALA A 89 -5.89 24.79 -9.72
N VAL A 90 -5.05 23.74 -9.57
CA VAL A 90 -3.65 23.73 -10.05
C VAL A 90 -3.44 22.89 -11.34
N GLY A 91 -4.52 22.52 -12.03
CA GLY A 91 -4.44 21.81 -13.32
C GLY A 91 -4.22 20.30 -13.21
N GLY A 92 -4.56 19.69 -12.08
CA GLY A 92 -4.50 18.25 -11.91
C GLY A 92 -5.51 17.48 -12.78
N PRO A 93 -5.28 16.18 -13.02
CA PRO A 93 -6.14 15.35 -13.87
C PRO A 93 -7.59 15.28 -13.35
N ASP A 94 -8.53 15.15 -14.27
CA ASP A 94 -9.95 15.02 -13.94
C ASP A 94 -10.26 13.58 -13.49
N ALA A 95 -10.66 13.41 -12.23
CA ALA A 95 -10.93 12.11 -11.62
C ALA A 95 -12.25 11.48 -12.13
N GLY A 96 -12.35 11.26 -13.44
CA GLY A 96 -13.54 10.71 -14.09
C GLY A 96 -13.49 9.22 -14.44
N SER A 97 -12.35 8.56 -14.27
CA SER A 97 -12.20 7.14 -14.60
C SER A 97 -12.99 6.22 -13.66
N ALA A 98 -13.55 5.15 -14.20
CA ALA A 98 -14.17 4.09 -13.40
C ALA A 98 -13.11 3.45 -12.49
N LEU A 99 -13.55 2.94 -11.32
CA LEU A 99 -12.68 2.09 -10.51
C LEU A 99 -12.41 0.78 -11.26
N GLU A 100 -11.18 0.31 -11.16
CA GLU A 100 -10.74 -0.94 -11.78
C GLU A 100 -10.10 -1.86 -10.72
N GLY A 101 -9.96 -3.14 -11.06
CA GLY A 101 -9.30 -4.14 -10.24
C GLY A 101 -9.89 -4.28 -8.83
N PRO A 102 -9.04 -4.52 -7.82
CA PRO A 102 -9.50 -4.84 -6.46
C PRO A 102 -10.42 -3.78 -5.82
N LEU A 103 -10.22 -2.49 -6.09
CA LEU A 103 -11.09 -1.44 -5.54
C LEU A 103 -12.50 -1.47 -6.15
N SER A 104 -12.61 -1.80 -7.45
CA SER A 104 -13.91 -2.04 -8.10
C SER A 104 -14.63 -3.23 -7.49
N GLU A 105 -13.91 -4.34 -7.28
CA GLU A 105 -14.46 -5.55 -6.65
C GLU A 105 -14.92 -5.28 -5.21
N MET A 106 -14.16 -4.52 -4.44
CA MET A 106 -14.54 -4.11 -3.09
C MET A 106 -15.81 -3.25 -3.09
N LEU A 107 -15.93 -2.29 -4.01
CA LEU A 107 -17.13 -1.45 -4.14
C LEU A 107 -18.34 -2.28 -4.53
N ASN A 108 -18.22 -3.12 -5.56
CA ASN A 108 -19.29 -4.02 -6.01
C ASN A 108 -19.74 -4.97 -4.88
N SER A 109 -18.81 -5.49 -4.09
CA SER A 109 -19.14 -6.33 -2.94
C SER A 109 -19.94 -5.55 -1.89
N LEU A 110 -19.56 -4.30 -1.62
CA LEU A 110 -20.27 -3.42 -0.69
C LEU A 110 -21.67 -3.05 -1.19
N GLU A 111 -21.84 -2.85 -2.49
CA GLU A 111 -23.16 -2.57 -3.11
C GLU A 111 -24.15 -3.71 -2.91
N ASN A 112 -23.65 -4.95 -2.95
CA ASN A 112 -24.47 -6.16 -2.95
C ASN A 112 -24.58 -6.85 -1.57
N VAL A 113 -23.86 -6.36 -0.54
CA VAL A 113 -23.92 -6.94 0.80
C VAL A 113 -25.31 -6.77 1.44
N PRO A 114 -25.83 -7.75 2.20
CA PRO A 114 -27.07 -7.60 2.93
C PRO A 114 -27.06 -6.39 3.89
N SER A 115 -28.21 -5.75 4.08
CA SER A 115 -28.31 -4.52 4.89
C SER A 115 -27.80 -4.71 6.33
N ALA A 116 -28.03 -5.88 6.92
CA ALA A 116 -27.56 -6.21 8.28
C ALA A 116 -26.03 -6.27 8.39
N GLU A 117 -25.34 -6.52 7.29
CA GLU A 117 -23.87 -6.66 7.22
C GLU A 117 -23.18 -5.38 6.68
N PHE A 118 -23.96 -4.41 6.24
CA PHE A 118 -23.46 -3.25 5.53
C PHE A 118 -22.43 -2.46 6.36
N ASN A 119 -22.72 -2.13 7.61
CA ASN A 119 -21.81 -1.34 8.46
C ASN A 119 -20.47 -2.05 8.66
N ALA A 120 -20.50 -3.37 8.89
CA ALA A 120 -19.29 -4.17 9.04
C ALA A 120 -18.47 -4.22 7.74
N ALA A 121 -19.12 -4.35 6.58
CA ALA A 121 -18.45 -4.37 5.27
C ALA A 121 -17.85 -3.00 4.94
N TYR A 122 -18.61 -1.92 5.16
CA TYR A 122 -18.12 -0.55 4.97
C TYR A 122 -16.90 -0.26 5.84
N LYS A 123 -16.97 -0.58 7.14
CA LYS A 123 -15.83 -0.44 8.07
C LYS A 123 -14.59 -1.16 7.56
N ARG A 124 -14.71 -2.45 7.18
CA ARG A 124 -13.57 -3.21 6.64
C ARG A 124 -12.97 -2.58 5.39
N GLY A 125 -13.82 -2.13 4.48
CA GLY A 125 -13.39 -1.47 3.25
C GLY A 125 -12.65 -0.17 3.50
N GLN A 126 -13.16 0.67 4.42
CA GLN A 126 -12.50 1.93 4.80
C GLN A 126 -11.13 1.67 5.47
N ILE A 127 -11.05 0.69 6.37
CA ILE A 127 -9.76 0.31 6.99
C ILE A 127 -8.77 -0.12 5.91
N ALA A 128 -9.14 -1.04 5.02
CA ALA A 128 -8.26 -1.53 3.96
C ALA A 128 -7.79 -0.41 3.02
N ALA A 129 -8.68 0.51 2.62
CA ALA A 129 -8.33 1.63 1.75
C ALA A 129 -7.35 2.60 2.42
N HIS A 130 -7.56 2.93 3.71
CA HIS A 130 -6.66 3.84 4.43
C HIS A 130 -5.30 3.21 4.76
N GLU A 131 -5.25 1.90 5.08
CA GLU A 131 -3.99 1.16 5.22
C GLU A 131 -3.19 1.17 3.93
N GLU A 132 -3.85 0.96 2.79
CA GLU A 132 -3.18 1.02 1.48
C GLU A 132 -2.74 2.44 1.15
N ALA A 133 -3.56 3.46 1.45
CA ALA A 133 -3.19 4.86 1.28
C ALA A 133 -1.92 5.20 2.08
N LEU A 134 -1.79 4.76 3.34
CA LEU A 134 -0.56 4.96 4.12
C LEU A 134 0.66 4.30 3.47
N LYS A 135 0.53 3.10 2.90
CA LYS A 135 1.63 2.44 2.19
C LYS A 135 2.03 3.20 0.93
N VAL A 136 1.05 3.61 0.12
CA VAL A 136 1.28 4.36 -1.13
C VAL A 136 1.95 5.70 -0.84
N HIS A 137 1.42 6.49 0.10
CA HIS A 137 1.99 7.77 0.49
C HIS A 137 3.37 7.62 1.13
N GLY A 138 3.56 6.65 2.04
CA GLY A 138 4.84 6.38 2.70
C GLY A 138 5.93 5.95 1.72
N ALA A 139 5.60 5.07 0.78
CA ALA A 139 6.53 4.64 -0.26
C ALA A 139 6.96 5.81 -1.16
N TYR A 140 5.99 6.66 -1.57
CA TYR A 140 6.30 7.82 -2.42
C TYR A 140 7.06 8.91 -1.64
N ALA A 141 6.70 9.20 -0.40
CA ALA A 141 7.45 10.14 0.46
C ALA A 141 8.93 9.74 0.59
N ALA A 142 9.20 8.44 0.70
CA ALA A 142 10.56 7.93 0.82
C ALA A 142 11.35 7.95 -0.51
N ARG A 143 10.70 7.63 -1.65
CA ARG A 143 11.39 7.31 -2.91
C ARG A 143 10.78 7.95 -4.16
N GLY A 144 9.83 8.86 -4.03
CA GLY A 144 9.21 9.54 -5.17
C GLY A 144 10.22 10.33 -6.00
N SER A 145 10.00 10.43 -7.31
CA SER A 145 10.87 11.15 -8.25
C SER A 145 10.85 12.67 -8.00
N GLU A 146 9.69 13.22 -7.58
CA GLU A 146 9.51 14.67 -7.42
C GLU A 146 9.55 15.08 -5.95
N LEU A 147 10.51 15.94 -5.57
CA LEU A 147 10.72 16.38 -4.18
C LEU A 147 9.48 17.09 -3.59
N ALA A 148 8.83 17.95 -4.35
CA ALA A 148 7.63 18.65 -3.90
C ALA A 148 6.46 17.70 -3.62
N GLU A 149 6.27 16.70 -4.47
CA GLU A 149 5.23 15.68 -4.28
C GLU A 149 5.55 14.72 -3.13
N ARG A 150 6.83 14.41 -2.89
CA ARG A 150 7.25 13.67 -1.68
C ARG A 150 6.87 14.40 -0.40
N ALA A 151 7.06 15.73 -0.35
CA ALA A 151 6.67 16.53 0.81
C ALA A 151 5.15 16.53 1.02
N LYS A 152 4.35 16.59 -0.05
CA LYS A 152 2.88 16.46 0.03
C LYS A 152 2.46 15.08 0.51
N ALA A 153 3.07 14.02 -0.01
CA ALA A 153 2.83 12.65 0.43
C ALA A 153 3.12 12.48 1.93
N GLN A 154 4.24 13.01 2.40
CA GLN A 154 4.58 13.00 3.82
C GLN A 154 3.56 13.77 4.67
N ALA A 155 3.11 14.93 4.22
CA ALA A 155 2.14 15.78 4.93
C ALA A 155 0.73 15.16 4.99
N ALA A 156 0.35 14.32 4.04
CA ALA A 156 -0.93 13.62 4.02
C ALA A 156 -1.04 12.50 5.09
N MET A 157 0.07 11.85 5.43
CA MET A 157 0.07 10.65 6.28
C MET A 157 -0.62 10.84 7.65
N PRO A 158 -0.41 11.92 8.40
CA PRO A 158 -1.09 12.13 9.69
C PRO A 158 -2.62 12.22 9.55
N VAL A 159 -3.11 12.79 8.44
CA VAL A 159 -4.54 12.90 8.17
C VAL A 159 -5.13 11.53 7.83
N ILE A 160 -4.45 10.77 6.98
CA ILE A 160 -4.84 9.40 6.62
C ILE A 160 -4.87 8.52 7.87
N GLN A 161 -3.87 8.63 8.75
CA GLN A 161 -3.83 7.88 10.01
C GLN A 161 -5.03 8.22 10.91
N LYS A 162 -5.36 9.51 11.03
CA LYS A 162 -6.54 9.93 11.80
C LYS A 162 -7.85 9.36 11.22
N HIS A 163 -7.99 9.27 9.91
CA HIS A 163 -9.14 8.63 9.28
C HIS A 163 -9.17 7.12 9.55
N LEU A 164 -8.01 6.45 9.46
CA LEU A 164 -7.87 5.03 9.78
C LEU A 164 -8.29 4.74 11.23
N ASP A 165 -7.80 5.54 12.18
CA ASP A 165 -8.18 5.42 13.60
C ASP A 165 -9.69 5.60 13.80
N ALA A 166 -10.29 6.57 13.10
CA ALA A 166 -11.73 6.78 13.13
C ALA A 166 -12.50 5.60 12.49
N ALA A 167 -12.00 5.04 11.39
CA ALA A 167 -12.60 3.86 10.75
C ALA A 167 -12.57 2.62 11.68
N HIS A 168 -11.48 2.41 12.43
CA HIS A 168 -11.40 1.35 13.44
C HIS A 168 -12.46 1.48 14.54
N ASN A 169 -12.87 2.70 14.87
CA ASN A 169 -13.88 2.97 15.89
C ASN A 169 -15.33 2.92 15.38
N LEU A 170 -15.56 2.67 14.08
CA LEU A 170 -16.92 2.53 13.54
C LEU A 170 -17.59 1.28 14.11
N PRO A 171 -18.91 1.34 14.38
CA PRO A 171 -19.69 0.17 14.76
C PRO A 171 -19.76 -0.82 13.58
N SER A 172 -19.87 -2.11 13.93
CA SER A 172 -20.05 -3.19 12.95
C SER A 172 -21.50 -3.65 12.81
N ALA A 173 -22.35 -3.24 13.74
CA ALA A 173 -23.80 -3.51 13.76
C ALA A 173 -24.58 -2.23 13.46
#